data_d924fb049fb6ce2e77fcc7fc484867aa
#
_entry.id   d924fb049fb6ce2e77fcc7fc484867aa
#
_cell.length_a   1.000
_cell.length_b   1.000
_cell.length_c   1.000
_cell.angle_alpha   90.00
_cell.angle_beta   90.00
_cell.angle_gamma   90.00
#
_symmetry.space_group_name_H-M   'P 1'
#
loop_
_entity.id
_entity.type
_entity.pdbx_description
1 polymer ?
#
loop_
_entity_poly.entity_id
_entity_poly.type
_entity_poly.pdbx_seq_one_letter_code
_entity_poly.pdbx_strand_id
1 'polypeptide(L)'
;MTTYWERLASRLPAGGSAALVTSPHNRRYLTGFPSSDGCVLILPDAAYFLTDFRYIEAARRQIRSMECLCYQRLTDTLRELTEKHGVRRLLVEAGQMTLRERRKLRETLSGDVEDGDELDDWLEALRLIKSPDELRRIREAQALTAYGFEKILDYIRPGRTEREIALELEFLIRRQGA
;
A
#
# COMPACT_ATOMS: atom_id res chain seq x y z
N MET A 1 -18.35 9.98 2.59
CA MET A 1 -17.08 9.85 3.31
C MET A 1 -15.97 9.98 2.26
N THR A 2 -15.04 10.90 2.45
CA THR A 2 -13.90 11.10 1.54
C THR A 2 -12.97 9.90 1.66
N THR A 3 -12.59 9.29 0.54
CA THR A 3 -11.66 8.16 0.50
C THR A 3 -10.23 8.59 0.83
N TYR A 4 -9.35 7.64 1.16
CA TYR A 4 -7.95 7.96 1.45
C TYR A 4 -7.22 8.53 0.23
N TRP A 5 -7.53 8.05 -0.97
CA TRP A 5 -6.93 8.58 -2.19
C TRP A 5 -7.40 10.00 -2.51
N GLU A 6 -8.67 10.35 -2.27
CA GLU A 6 -9.18 11.72 -2.44
C GLU A 6 -8.50 12.70 -1.48
N ARG A 7 -8.20 12.27 -0.25
CA ARG A 7 -7.42 13.07 0.70
C ARG A 7 -5.99 13.31 0.22
N LEU A 8 -5.38 12.35 -0.48
CA LEU A 8 -4.07 12.51 -1.09
C LEU A 8 -4.16 13.39 -2.34
N ALA A 9 -5.16 13.17 -3.19
CA ALA A 9 -5.42 13.94 -4.39
C ALA A 9 -5.57 15.43 -4.10
N SER A 10 -6.24 15.78 -2.98
CA SER A 10 -6.41 17.19 -2.56
C SER A 10 -5.11 17.91 -2.20
N ARG A 11 -4.00 17.19 -2.02
CA ARG A 11 -2.66 17.77 -1.76
C ARG A 11 -1.84 17.94 -3.03
N LEU A 12 -2.25 17.31 -4.14
CA LEU A 12 -1.51 17.39 -5.40
C LEU A 12 -1.44 18.84 -5.88
N PRO A 13 -0.25 19.33 -6.24
CA PRO A 13 -0.10 20.67 -6.82
C PRO A 13 -0.94 20.82 -8.08
N ALA A 14 -1.51 22.01 -8.28
CA ALA A 14 -2.22 22.33 -9.52
C ALA A 14 -1.28 22.27 -10.74
N GLY A 15 -1.86 22.07 -11.94
CA GLY A 15 -1.11 22.11 -13.18
C GLY A 15 -0.63 20.77 -13.73
N GLY A 16 -1.39 19.70 -13.47
CA GLY A 16 -1.13 18.38 -14.07
C GLY A 16 -0.19 17.51 -13.22
N SER A 17 -0.35 17.56 -11.90
CA SER A 17 0.39 16.67 -10.99
C SER A 17 -0.36 15.37 -10.76
N ALA A 18 0.38 14.28 -10.57
CA ALA A 18 -0.11 12.98 -10.17
C ALA A 18 0.83 12.35 -9.12
N ALA A 19 0.34 11.35 -8.39
CA ALA A 19 1.16 10.58 -7.46
C ALA A 19 1.14 9.09 -7.83
N LEU A 20 2.30 8.45 -7.81
CA LEU A 20 2.46 7.02 -8.05
C LEU A 20 2.88 6.32 -6.75
N VAL A 21 1.99 5.51 -6.20
CA VAL A 21 2.22 4.75 -4.97
C VAL A 21 2.52 3.31 -5.31
N THR A 22 3.70 2.84 -4.94
CA THR A 22 4.23 1.51 -5.27
C THR A 22 4.44 0.62 -4.06
N SER A 23 4.65 1.17 -2.88
CA SER A 23 4.91 0.40 -1.66
C SER A 23 3.71 -0.49 -1.27
N PRO A 24 3.93 -1.74 -0.88
CA PRO A 24 2.84 -2.67 -0.55
C PRO A 24 1.92 -2.18 0.58
N HIS A 25 2.50 -1.56 1.60
CA HIS A 25 1.74 -1.06 2.75
C HIS A 25 0.88 0.16 2.42
N ASN A 26 1.38 1.11 1.60
CA ASN A 26 0.61 2.27 1.17
C ASN A 26 -0.45 1.90 0.14
N ARG A 27 -0.15 0.99 -0.80
CA ARG A 27 -1.16 0.42 -1.71
C ARG A 27 -2.31 -0.20 -0.93
N ARG A 28 -1.99 -1.08 0.04
CA ARG A 28 -3.00 -1.71 0.89
C ARG A 28 -3.80 -0.69 1.69
N TYR A 29 -3.16 0.36 2.20
CA TYR A 29 -3.83 1.43 2.93
C TYR A 29 -4.85 2.17 2.06
N LEU A 30 -4.47 2.53 0.82
CA LEU A 30 -5.33 3.26 -0.11
C LEU A 30 -6.47 2.41 -0.70
N THR A 31 -6.23 1.11 -0.91
CA THR A 31 -7.16 0.23 -1.62
C THR A 31 -7.94 -0.72 -0.71
N GLY A 32 -7.42 -1.03 0.48
CA GLY A 32 -7.89 -2.14 1.31
C GLY A 32 -7.56 -3.53 0.75
N PHE A 33 -6.87 -3.61 -0.40
CA PHE A 33 -6.60 -4.85 -1.12
C PHE A 33 -5.15 -5.31 -0.91
N PRO A 34 -4.93 -6.51 -0.36
CA PRO A 34 -3.59 -7.08 -0.24
C PRO A 34 -3.14 -7.70 -1.57
N SER A 35 -2.07 -7.18 -2.15
CA SER A 35 -1.44 -7.73 -3.36
C SER A 35 0.08 -7.67 -3.24
N SER A 36 0.77 -8.65 -3.81
CA SER A 36 2.23 -8.61 -3.91
C SER A 36 2.71 -7.77 -5.09
N ASP A 37 1.80 -7.45 -6.04
CA ASP A 37 2.10 -6.68 -7.24
C ASP A 37 1.09 -5.55 -7.45
N GLY A 38 1.48 -4.53 -8.22
CA GLY A 38 0.66 -3.40 -8.63
C GLY A 38 1.14 -2.06 -8.09
N CYS A 39 0.45 -1.01 -8.50
CA CYS A 39 0.63 0.35 -8.00
C CYS A 39 -0.70 1.12 -8.04
N VAL A 40 -0.74 2.26 -7.35
CA VAL A 40 -1.87 3.19 -7.41
C VAL A 40 -1.39 4.48 -8.07
N LEU A 41 -2.03 4.87 -9.16
CA LEU A 41 -1.86 6.19 -9.78
C LEU A 41 -3.01 7.08 -9.30
N ILE A 42 -2.68 8.20 -8.68
CA ILE A 42 -3.63 9.17 -8.13
C ILE A 42 -3.50 10.46 -8.91
N LEU A 43 -4.63 10.94 -9.39
CA LEU A 43 -4.81 12.21 -10.10
C LEU A 43 -5.72 13.12 -9.26
N PRO A 44 -5.85 14.39 -9.55
CA PRO A 44 -6.72 15.29 -8.80
C PRO A 44 -8.20 14.85 -8.74
N ASP A 45 -8.67 14.19 -9.79
CA ASP A 45 -10.08 13.82 -10.01
C ASP A 45 -10.33 12.33 -10.24
N ALA A 46 -9.26 11.51 -10.27
CA ALA A 46 -9.34 10.08 -10.54
C ALA A 46 -8.24 9.29 -9.82
N ALA A 47 -8.49 8.01 -9.58
CA ALA A 47 -7.47 7.09 -9.11
C ALA A 47 -7.57 5.75 -9.81
N TYR A 48 -6.43 5.14 -10.10
CA TYR A 48 -6.30 3.86 -10.78
C TYR A 48 -5.46 2.89 -9.96
N PHE A 49 -5.99 1.69 -9.74
CA PHE A 49 -5.18 0.58 -9.27
C PHE A 49 -4.71 -0.23 -10.47
N LEU A 50 -3.41 -0.26 -10.71
CA LEU A 50 -2.79 -0.96 -11.82
C LEU A 50 -2.17 -2.26 -11.29
N THR A 51 -2.51 -3.39 -11.90
CA THR A 51 -1.97 -4.71 -11.51
C THR A 51 -1.93 -5.65 -12.70
N ASP A 52 -1.30 -6.81 -12.54
CA ASP A 52 -1.24 -7.81 -13.59
C ASP A 52 -2.48 -8.74 -13.59
N PHE A 53 -2.48 -9.70 -14.54
CA PHE A 53 -3.58 -10.65 -14.75
C PHE A 53 -3.88 -11.53 -13.54
N ARG A 54 -2.93 -11.74 -12.62
CA ARG A 54 -3.10 -12.59 -11.43
C ARG A 54 -4.06 -11.97 -10.40
N TYR A 55 -4.08 -10.66 -10.31
CA TYR A 55 -4.82 -9.93 -9.28
C TYR A 55 -6.02 -9.15 -9.79
N ILE A 56 -6.13 -8.89 -11.09
CA ILE A 56 -7.12 -7.94 -11.63
C ILE A 56 -8.58 -8.32 -11.30
N GLU A 57 -8.93 -9.59 -11.36
CA GLU A 57 -10.31 -10.01 -11.04
C GLU A 57 -10.65 -9.81 -9.56
N ALA A 58 -9.73 -10.19 -8.67
CA ALA A 58 -9.90 -10.01 -7.24
C ALA A 58 -9.91 -8.52 -6.87
N ALA A 59 -9.04 -7.73 -7.48
CA ALA A 59 -8.99 -6.28 -7.31
C ALA A 59 -10.33 -5.62 -7.70
N ARG A 60 -10.87 -5.93 -8.87
CA ARG A 60 -12.18 -5.42 -9.34
C ARG A 60 -13.35 -5.81 -8.45
N ARG A 61 -13.25 -6.94 -7.75
CA ARG A 61 -14.30 -7.38 -6.79
C ARG A 61 -14.21 -6.63 -5.46
N GLN A 62 -13.00 -6.29 -5.00
CA GLN A 62 -12.77 -5.72 -3.67
C GLN A 62 -12.60 -4.20 -3.67
N ILE A 63 -11.89 -3.65 -4.65
CA ILE A 63 -11.65 -2.21 -4.73
C ILE A 63 -12.86 -1.55 -5.41
N ARG A 64 -13.58 -0.69 -4.66
CA ARG A 64 -14.75 0.03 -5.14
C ARG A 64 -14.51 1.53 -5.27
N SER A 65 -13.41 2.01 -4.73
CA SER A 65 -13.10 3.44 -4.64
C SER A 65 -12.30 4.00 -5.83
N MET A 66 -11.80 3.13 -6.72
CA MET A 66 -11.00 3.52 -7.87
C MET A 66 -11.13 2.49 -9.01
N GLU A 67 -10.75 2.89 -10.21
CA GLU A 67 -10.75 2.01 -11.37
C GLU A 67 -9.57 1.02 -11.32
N CYS A 68 -9.83 -0.27 -11.64
CA CYS A 68 -8.80 -1.30 -11.67
C CYS A 68 -8.46 -1.68 -13.11
N LEU A 69 -7.21 -1.49 -13.50
CA LEU A 69 -6.70 -1.76 -14.84
C LEU A 69 -5.65 -2.87 -14.82
N CYS A 70 -5.75 -3.75 -15.80
CA CYS A 70 -4.74 -4.80 -16.01
C CYS A 70 -3.67 -4.31 -16.98
N TYR A 71 -2.41 -4.38 -16.59
CA TYR A 71 -1.31 -4.06 -17.49
C TYR A 71 -0.62 -5.33 -18.01
N GLN A 72 -0.09 -5.25 -19.20
CA GLN A 72 0.92 -6.20 -19.70
C GLN A 72 2.34 -5.66 -19.42
N ARG A 73 2.55 -4.37 -19.63
CA ARG A 73 3.74 -3.62 -19.26
C ARG A 73 3.31 -2.37 -18.50
N LEU A 74 3.69 -2.29 -17.25
CA LEU A 74 3.31 -1.17 -16.37
C LEU A 74 3.69 0.19 -16.96
N THR A 75 4.87 0.32 -17.55
CA THR A 75 5.36 1.57 -18.15
C THR A 75 4.49 2.06 -19.30
N ASP A 76 3.96 1.16 -20.12
CA ASP A 76 3.10 1.54 -21.27
C ASP A 76 1.75 2.04 -20.76
N THR A 77 1.16 1.35 -19.80
CA THR A 77 -0.11 1.77 -19.17
C THR A 77 0.04 3.10 -18.43
N LEU A 78 1.15 3.29 -17.70
CA LEU A 78 1.44 4.56 -17.04
C LEU A 78 1.58 5.70 -18.05
N ARG A 79 2.29 5.48 -19.15
CA ARG A 79 2.41 6.49 -20.22
C ARG A 79 1.06 6.86 -20.80
N GLU A 80 0.24 5.89 -21.17
CA GLU A 80 -1.10 6.13 -21.70
C GLU A 80 -1.98 6.95 -20.74
N LEU A 81 -1.97 6.60 -19.44
CA LEU A 81 -2.73 7.31 -18.44
C LEU A 81 -2.20 8.73 -18.20
N THR A 82 -0.88 8.89 -18.08
CA THR A 82 -0.28 10.21 -17.85
C THR A 82 -0.50 11.16 -19.04
N GLU A 83 -0.41 10.65 -20.27
CA GLU A 83 -0.71 11.41 -21.48
C GLU A 83 -2.20 11.76 -21.57
N LYS A 84 -3.10 10.79 -21.35
CA LYS A 84 -4.56 10.98 -21.36
C LYS A 84 -5.01 12.08 -20.37
N HIS A 85 -4.39 12.14 -19.21
CA HIS A 85 -4.73 13.11 -18.16
C HIS A 85 -3.83 14.36 -18.14
N GLY A 86 -2.93 14.51 -19.11
CA GLY A 86 -2.06 15.67 -19.22
C GLY A 86 -1.12 15.85 -18.03
N VAL A 87 -0.62 14.73 -17.47
CA VAL A 87 0.29 14.75 -16.32
C VAL A 87 1.64 15.33 -16.74
N ARG A 88 2.06 16.38 -16.05
CA ARG A 88 3.36 17.06 -16.25
C ARG A 88 4.35 16.73 -15.14
N ARG A 89 3.84 16.39 -13.95
CA ARG A 89 4.64 16.14 -12.76
C ARG A 89 4.12 14.85 -12.10
N LEU A 90 4.96 13.83 -11.99
CA LEU A 90 4.65 12.59 -11.30
C LEU A 90 5.47 12.49 -10.03
N LEU A 91 4.82 12.65 -8.88
CA LEU A 91 5.42 12.42 -7.57
C LEU A 91 5.51 10.91 -7.32
N VAL A 92 6.65 10.47 -6.80
CA VAL A 92 6.90 9.05 -6.49
C VAL A 92 7.36 8.89 -5.05
N GLU A 93 7.19 7.70 -4.48
CA GLU A 93 7.70 7.39 -3.13
C GLU A 93 9.24 7.29 -3.16
N ALA A 94 9.93 8.34 -2.74
CA ALA A 94 11.39 8.43 -2.75
C ALA A 94 12.04 7.33 -1.89
N GLY A 95 11.45 7.02 -0.74
CA GLY A 95 11.93 5.99 0.17
C GLY A 95 11.74 4.54 -0.31
N GLN A 96 10.98 4.32 -1.40
CA GLN A 96 10.67 2.99 -1.91
C GLN A 96 11.18 2.73 -3.33
N MET A 97 11.23 3.76 -4.14
CA MET A 97 11.61 3.64 -5.54
C MET A 97 13.12 3.51 -5.72
N THR A 98 13.56 2.51 -6.46
CA THR A 98 14.97 2.39 -6.82
C THR A 98 15.37 3.42 -7.89
N LEU A 99 16.64 3.81 -7.90
CA LEU A 99 17.18 4.70 -8.94
C LEU A 99 16.97 4.15 -10.36
N ARG A 100 16.97 2.81 -10.53
CA ARG A 100 16.69 2.14 -11.80
C ARG A 100 15.25 2.35 -12.24
N GLU A 101 14.29 2.18 -11.35
CA GLU A 101 12.87 2.36 -11.64
C GLU A 101 12.57 3.82 -11.97
N ARG A 102 13.10 4.75 -11.19
CA ARG A 102 12.98 6.19 -11.46
C ARG A 102 13.52 6.55 -12.84
N ARG A 103 14.73 6.08 -13.18
CA ARG A 103 15.31 6.31 -14.51
C ARG A 103 14.41 5.81 -15.62
N LYS A 104 13.90 4.57 -15.47
CA LYS A 104 13.00 3.96 -16.45
C LYS A 104 11.69 4.78 -16.61
N LEU A 105 11.13 5.29 -15.52
CA LEU A 105 9.96 6.16 -15.59
C LEU A 105 10.28 7.46 -16.32
N ARG A 106 11.39 8.13 -16.01
CA ARG A 106 11.83 9.36 -16.71
C ARG A 106 12.07 9.16 -18.20
N GLU A 107 12.57 8.01 -18.61
CA GLU A 107 12.76 7.67 -20.02
C GLU A 107 11.47 7.35 -20.77
N THR A 108 10.43 6.94 -20.02
CA THR A 108 9.16 6.46 -20.60
C THR A 108 8.07 7.52 -20.61
N LEU A 109 8.03 8.39 -19.59
CA LEU A 109 6.98 9.39 -19.39
C LEU A 109 7.39 10.74 -19.97
N SER A 110 6.41 11.47 -20.50
CA SER A 110 6.62 12.82 -21.05
C SER A 110 6.73 13.90 -19.98
N GLY A 111 6.35 13.60 -18.73
CA GLY A 111 6.39 14.52 -17.58
C GLY A 111 7.62 14.32 -16.70
N ASP A 112 7.86 15.27 -15.82
CA ASP A 112 8.91 15.17 -14.82
C ASP A 112 8.55 14.15 -13.73
N VAL A 113 9.53 13.34 -13.33
CA VAL A 113 9.40 12.40 -12.21
C VAL A 113 10.09 13.01 -10.99
N GLU A 114 9.30 13.41 -10.01
CA GLU A 114 9.74 14.06 -8.79
C GLU A 114 9.91 13.05 -7.65
N ASP A 115 11.07 13.02 -7.07
CA ASP A 115 11.51 12.13 -5.99
C ASP A 115 11.84 12.89 -4.70
N GLY A 116 11.14 13.98 -4.45
CA GLY A 116 11.14 14.65 -3.15
C GLY A 116 10.40 13.82 -2.09
N ASP A 117 10.58 14.15 -0.83
CA ASP A 117 10.00 13.43 0.30
C ASP A 117 8.49 13.71 0.50
N GLU A 118 7.93 14.66 -0.27
CA GLU A 118 6.57 15.16 -0.07
C GLU A 118 5.50 14.05 -0.12
N LEU A 119 5.62 13.12 -1.09
CA LEU A 119 4.65 12.03 -1.21
C LEU A 119 4.76 11.06 -0.03
N ASP A 120 5.97 10.73 0.40
CA ASP A 120 6.21 9.88 1.56
C ASP A 120 5.65 10.51 2.83
N ASP A 121 5.92 11.80 3.07
CA ASP A 121 5.40 12.59 4.19
C ASP A 121 3.85 12.62 4.20
N TRP A 122 3.22 12.81 3.04
CA TRP A 122 1.76 12.83 2.94
C TRP A 122 1.14 11.45 3.25
N LEU A 123 1.75 10.39 2.75
CA LEU A 123 1.30 9.01 3.00
C LEU A 123 1.49 8.63 4.48
N GLU A 124 2.58 9.05 5.09
CA GLU A 124 2.82 8.86 6.52
C GLU A 124 1.80 9.63 7.36
N ALA A 125 1.59 10.90 7.07
CA ALA A 125 0.62 11.74 7.77
C ALA A 125 -0.82 11.19 7.70
N LEU A 126 -1.21 10.57 6.56
CA LEU A 126 -2.51 9.91 6.43
C LEU A 126 -2.66 8.72 7.37
N ARG A 127 -1.59 7.96 7.61
CA ARG A 127 -1.58 6.77 8.47
C ARG A 127 -1.31 7.08 9.94
N LEU A 128 -0.83 8.28 10.25
CA LEU A 128 -0.48 8.69 11.61
C LEU A 128 -1.73 8.74 12.51
N ILE A 129 -2.81 9.30 12.00
CA ILE A 129 -4.09 9.39 12.74
C ILE A 129 -5.01 8.26 12.29
N LYS A 130 -5.23 7.30 13.20
CA LYS A 130 -6.03 6.10 12.93
C LYS A 130 -7.51 6.40 13.00
N SER A 131 -8.27 5.84 12.07
CA SER A 131 -9.73 5.82 12.14
C SER A 131 -10.23 4.89 13.25
N PRO A 132 -11.50 5.00 13.67
CA PRO A 132 -12.09 4.09 14.65
C PRO A 132 -12.01 2.61 14.25
N ASP A 133 -12.17 2.30 12.94
CA ASP A 133 -12.07 0.92 12.43
C ASP A 133 -10.62 0.41 12.47
N GLU A 134 -9.65 1.23 12.11
CA GLU A 134 -8.23 0.89 12.23
C GLU A 134 -7.82 0.66 13.69
N LEU A 135 -8.30 1.50 14.61
CA LEU A 135 -8.05 1.32 16.04
C LEU A 135 -8.67 0.01 16.55
N ARG A 136 -9.88 -0.35 16.10
CA ARG A 136 -10.51 -1.62 16.45
C ARG A 136 -9.63 -2.80 16.00
N ARG A 137 -9.19 -2.81 14.74
CA ARG A 137 -8.32 -3.87 14.19
C ARG A 137 -6.97 -3.97 14.91
N ILE A 138 -6.38 -2.84 15.26
CA ILE A 138 -5.13 -2.81 16.04
C ILE A 138 -5.34 -3.42 17.43
N ARG A 139 -6.47 -3.09 18.11
CA ARG A 139 -6.80 -3.66 19.42
C ARG A 139 -7.05 -5.17 19.34
N GLU A 140 -7.75 -5.64 18.31
CA GLU A 140 -7.99 -7.07 18.07
C GLU A 140 -6.65 -7.82 17.88
N ALA A 141 -5.76 -7.29 17.03
CA ALA A 141 -4.43 -7.87 16.82
C ALA A 141 -3.59 -7.86 18.12
N GLN A 142 -3.64 -6.77 18.88
CA GLN A 142 -2.94 -6.68 20.16
C GLN A 142 -3.48 -7.67 21.20
N ALA A 143 -4.80 -7.90 21.24
CA ALA A 143 -5.40 -8.88 22.13
C ALA A 143 -4.92 -10.31 21.83
N LEU A 144 -4.75 -10.66 20.55
CA LEU A 144 -4.18 -11.95 20.14
C LEU A 144 -2.72 -12.08 20.58
N THR A 145 -1.94 -11.03 20.44
CA THR A 145 -0.53 -11.00 20.89
C THR A 145 -0.43 -11.16 22.40
N ALA A 146 -1.25 -10.44 23.17
CA ALA A 146 -1.30 -10.53 24.63
C ALA A 146 -1.71 -11.94 25.08
N TYR A 147 -2.74 -12.52 24.47
CA TYR A 147 -3.15 -13.90 24.73
C TYR A 147 -2.00 -14.90 24.50
N GLY A 148 -1.32 -14.80 23.35
CA GLY A 148 -0.19 -15.67 23.03
C GLY A 148 0.94 -15.54 24.06
N PHE A 149 1.26 -14.31 24.45
CA PHE A 149 2.27 -14.03 25.44
C PHE A 149 1.92 -14.62 26.82
N GLU A 150 0.71 -14.40 27.31
CA GLU A 150 0.27 -14.94 28.59
C GLU A 150 0.31 -16.48 28.62
N LYS A 151 -0.13 -17.13 27.53
CA LYS A 151 -0.16 -18.60 27.46
C LYS A 151 1.20 -19.25 27.30
N ILE A 152 2.13 -18.59 26.58
CA ILE A 152 3.46 -19.17 26.37
C ILE A 152 4.32 -19.19 27.66
N LEU A 153 4.06 -18.31 28.62
CA LEU A 153 4.79 -18.28 29.89
C LEU A 153 4.69 -19.62 30.64
N ASP A 154 3.57 -20.30 30.58
CA ASP A 154 3.38 -21.61 31.20
C ASP A 154 4.15 -22.72 30.48
N TYR A 155 4.50 -22.53 29.23
CA TYR A 155 5.23 -23.50 28.42
C TYR A 155 6.75 -23.35 28.52
N ILE A 156 7.22 -22.14 28.82
CA ILE A 156 8.67 -21.86 29.00
C ILE A 156 9.18 -22.52 30.31
N ARG A 157 9.93 -23.61 30.15
CA ARG A 157 10.49 -24.37 31.26
C ARG A 157 11.90 -24.87 30.92
N PRO A 158 12.75 -25.14 31.90
CA PRO A 158 14.04 -25.79 31.66
C PRO A 158 13.88 -27.06 30.83
N GLY A 159 14.75 -27.24 29.83
CA GLY A 159 14.70 -28.37 28.89
C GLY A 159 13.91 -28.14 27.62
N ARG A 160 13.15 -27.02 27.49
CA ARG A 160 12.55 -26.59 26.23
C ARG A 160 13.56 -25.82 25.39
N THR A 161 13.57 -26.12 24.10
CA THR A 161 14.36 -25.37 23.13
C THR A 161 13.62 -24.11 22.66
N GLU A 162 14.35 -23.10 22.21
CA GLU A 162 13.77 -21.88 21.60
C GLU A 162 12.81 -22.23 20.45
N ARG A 163 13.16 -23.24 19.65
CA ARG A 163 12.32 -23.71 18.54
C ARG A 163 10.97 -24.28 19.00
N GLU A 164 10.94 -25.08 20.07
CA GLU A 164 9.70 -25.60 20.63
C GLU A 164 8.82 -24.46 21.17
N ILE A 165 9.42 -23.48 21.85
CA ILE A 165 8.70 -22.31 22.37
C ILE A 165 8.13 -21.48 21.22
N ALA A 166 8.91 -21.22 20.17
CA ALA A 166 8.46 -20.47 19.01
C ALA A 166 7.28 -21.15 18.29
N LEU A 167 7.36 -22.47 18.09
CA LEU A 167 6.28 -23.23 17.45
C LEU A 167 5.00 -23.26 18.29
N GLU A 168 5.13 -23.43 19.62
CA GLU A 168 3.96 -23.39 20.50
C GLU A 168 3.30 -22.01 20.51
N LEU A 169 4.08 -20.92 20.56
CA LEU A 169 3.57 -19.56 20.48
C LEU A 169 2.80 -19.33 19.16
N GLU A 170 3.38 -19.74 18.03
CA GLU A 170 2.72 -19.64 16.74
C GLU A 170 1.40 -20.42 16.72
N PHE A 171 1.38 -21.62 17.28
CA PHE A 171 0.19 -22.46 17.37
C PHE A 171 -0.91 -21.82 18.24
N LEU A 172 -0.54 -21.26 19.38
CA LEU A 172 -1.46 -20.57 20.29
C LEU A 172 -2.16 -19.39 19.59
N ILE A 173 -1.40 -18.56 18.88
CA ILE A 173 -1.90 -17.37 18.18
C ILE A 173 -2.80 -17.78 16.99
N ARG A 174 -2.36 -18.74 16.18
CA ARG A 174 -3.12 -19.23 15.01
C ARG A 174 -4.46 -19.86 15.40
N ARG A 175 -4.52 -20.59 16.52
CA ARG A 175 -5.79 -21.16 17.04
C ARG A 175 -6.83 -20.08 17.40
N GLN A 176 -6.39 -18.87 17.67
CA GLN A 176 -7.27 -17.72 17.95
C GLN A 176 -7.65 -16.93 16.69
N GLY A 177 -7.24 -17.39 15.50
CA GLY A 177 -7.64 -16.81 14.23
C GLY A 177 -6.64 -15.79 13.63
N ALA A 178 -5.39 -15.80 14.06
CA ALA A 178 -4.32 -14.99 13.45
C ALA A 178 -3.83 -15.60 12.13
#